data_180db31d37ebd366888d9b04a1683b11
#
_entry.id   180db31d37ebd366888d9b04a1683b11
#
_cell.length_a   1.000
_cell.length_b   1.000
_cell.length_c   1.000
_cell.angle_alpha   90.00
_cell.angle_beta   90.00
_cell.angle_gamma   90.00
#
_symmetry.space_group_name_H-M   'P 1'
#
loop_
_entity.id
_entity.type
_entity.pdbx_description
1 polymer ?
#
loop_
_entity_poly.entity_id
_entity_poly.type
_entity_poly.pdbx_seq_one_letter_code
_entity_poly.pdbx_strand_id
1 'polypeptide(L)'
;SDLIVGVGGGATTDLAGFVAASWLRGVNFITVPTTILGMVDAAVGGKTGINLSAGKNLVGAFHEPLGVLCDLATLTDLPAREVRSGMAEVIKCGFIADPTILTDIEQNPGRVLDPTDDLVADLVARGIAVKAKTVAQDLHETGAGGSIGREALNYGHTLGHAIERHE
;
A
#
# COMPACT_ATOMS: atom_id res chain seq x y z
N SER A 1 -4.28 8.15 27.28
CA SER A 1 -3.88 8.29 25.88
C SER A 1 -4.14 6.98 25.21
N ASP A 2 -4.87 7.04 24.15
CA ASP A 2 -5.36 5.84 23.51
C ASP A 2 -4.55 5.62 22.25
N LEU A 3 -4.35 4.38 21.90
CA LEU A 3 -3.69 3.92 20.67
C LEU A 3 -4.67 3.03 19.93
N ILE A 4 -4.86 3.29 18.65
CA ILE A 4 -5.61 2.39 17.77
C ILE A 4 -4.63 1.46 17.07
N VAL A 5 -4.93 0.17 17.04
CA VAL A 5 -4.16 -0.82 16.29
C VAL A 5 -5.06 -1.42 15.21
N GLY A 6 -4.72 -1.19 13.95
CA GLY A 6 -5.44 -1.74 12.79
C GLY A 6 -4.74 -2.99 12.28
N VAL A 7 -5.37 -4.16 12.43
CA VAL A 7 -4.84 -5.45 11.94
C VAL A 7 -5.74 -5.97 10.83
N GLY A 8 -5.21 -6.12 9.61
CA GLY A 8 -5.98 -6.62 8.47
C GLY A 8 -5.45 -6.14 7.12
N GLY A 9 -6.24 -6.32 6.08
CA GLY A 9 -5.92 -5.82 4.73
C GLY A 9 -6.05 -4.30 4.61
N GLY A 10 -5.82 -3.77 3.41
CA GLY A 10 -5.81 -2.33 3.13
C GLY A 10 -7.05 -1.58 3.62
N ALA A 11 -8.25 -2.12 3.39
CA ALA A 11 -9.49 -1.50 3.87
C ALA A 11 -9.54 -1.37 5.41
N THR A 12 -8.95 -2.31 6.14
CA THR A 12 -8.88 -2.25 7.61
C THR A 12 -7.87 -1.20 8.06
N THR A 13 -6.71 -1.13 7.42
CA THR A 13 -5.69 -0.12 7.75
C THR A 13 -6.18 1.29 7.46
N ASP A 14 -6.87 1.50 6.34
CA ASP A 14 -7.47 2.79 5.97
C ASP A 14 -8.55 3.21 6.98
N LEU A 15 -9.46 2.29 7.33
CA LEU A 15 -10.49 2.54 8.34
C LEU A 15 -9.88 2.87 9.70
N ALA A 16 -8.89 2.10 10.17
CA ALA A 16 -8.23 2.32 11.44
C ALA A 16 -7.59 3.72 11.51
N GLY A 17 -6.89 4.11 10.43
CA GLY A 17 -6.29 5.44 10.32
C GLY A 17 -7.34 6.55 10.29
N PHE A 18 -8.45 6.39 9.57
CA PHE A 18 -9.53 7.38 9.54
C PHE A 18 -10.24 7.51 10.89
N VAL A 19 -10.49 6.40 11.58
CA VAL A 19 -11.02 6.43 12.96
C VAL A 19 -10.04 7.14 13.87
N ALA A 20 -8.74 6.83 13.78
CA ALA A 20 -7.71 7.50 14.57
C ALA A 20 -7.66 9.01 14.30
N ALA A 21 -7.76 9.42 13.04
CA ALA A 21 -7.76 10.83 12.65
C ALA A 21 -8.97 11.60 13.21
N SER A 22 -10.13 10.95 13.29
CA SER A 22 -11.39 11.60 13.70
C SER A 22 -11.70 11.48 15.19
N TRP A 23 -11.21 10.44 15.87
CA TRP A 23 -11.44 10.24 17.30
C TRP A 23 -10.69 11.28 18.13
N LEU A 24 -11.42 11.98 19.02
CA LEU A 24 -10.87 13.01 19.91
C LEU A 24 -9.98 14.06 19.19
N ARG A 25 -10.25 14.35 17.93
CA ARG A 25 -9.47 15.26 17.07
C ARG A 25 -8.09 14.72 16.66
N GLY A 26 -7.90 13.43 16.76
CA GLY A 26 -6.69 12.69 16.37
C GLY A 26 -6.04 11.98 17.56
N VAL A 27 -5.91 10.68 17.43
CA VAL A 27 -5.15 9.83 18.35
C VAL A 27 -4.10 9.05 17.55
N ASN A 28 -3.08 8.58 18.22
CA ASN A 28 -2.04 7.77 17.60
C ASN A 28 -2.59 6.42 17.10
N PHE A 29 -2.00 5.89 16.04
CA PHE A 29 -2.34 4.55 15.57
C PHE A 29 -1.14 3.80 15.01
N ILE A 30 -1.24 2.48 14.97
CA ILE A 30 -0.30 1.54 14.36
C ILE A 30 -1.10 0.65 13.42
N THR A 31 -0.51 0.28 12.29
CA THR A 31 -1.10 -0.70 11.38
C THR A 31 -0.28 -1.97 11.32
N VAL A 32 -0.99 -3.10 11.23
CA VAL A 32 -0.43 -4.43 11.00
C VAL A 32 -1.11 -4.98 9.74
N PRO A 33 -0.62 -4.59 8.54
CA PRO A 33 -1.21 -5.07 7.30
C PRO A 33 -0.97 -6.57 7.12
N THR A 34 -2.02 -7.30 6.72
CA THR A 34 -1.98 -8.76 6.54
C THR A 34 -2.11 -9.19 5.08
N THR A 35 -1.99 -8.26 4.14
CA THR A 35 -1.97 -8.52 2.70
C THR A 35 -0.79 -7.80 2.06
N ILE A 36 -0.27 -8.31 0.95
CA ILE A 36 0.82 -7.64 0.22
C ILE A 36 0.40 -6.22 -0.17
N LEU A 37 -0.82 -6.05 -0.72
CA LEU A 37 -1.35 -4.74 -1.08
C LEU A 37 -1.43 -3.79 0.13
N GLY A 38 -1.83 -4.29 1.29
CA GLY A 38 -1.81 -3.53 2.53
C GLY A 38 -0.40 -3.08 2.92
N MET A 39 0.58 -3.98 2.81
CA MET A 39 1.98 -3.72 3.20
C MET A 39 2.66 -2.71 2.27
N VAL A 40 2.51 -2.88 0.94
CA VAL A 40 3.24 -2.07 -0.05
C VAL A 40 2.51 -0.80 -0.45
N ASP A 41 1.20 -0.70 -0.15
CA ASP A 41 0.38 0.43 -0.57
C ASP A 41 -0.40 1.07 0.58
N ALA A 42 -1.48 0.50 1.06
CA ALA A 42 -2.44 1.18 1.93
C ALA A 42 -1.84 1.64 3.26
N ALA A 43 -1.01 0.83 3.92
CA ALA A 43 -0.43 1.17 5.21
C ALA A 43 0.69 2.23 5.14
N VAL A 44 1.19 2.55 3.94
CA VAL A 44 2.31 3.49 3.75
C VAL A 44 1.82 4.79 3.16
N GLY A 45 2.05 5.90 3.85
CA GLY A 45 1.84 7.24 3.28
C GLY A 45 0.69 8.04 3.87
N GLY A 46 0.09 7.58 4.97
CA GLY A 46 -0.84 8.37 5.78
C GLY A 46 -2.15 8.78 5.08
N LYS A 47 -2.45 8.28 3.91
CA LYS A 47 -3.78 8.40 3.31
C LYS A 47 -4.70 7.42 4.02
N THR A 48 -5.76 7.91 4.64
CA THR A 48 -6.75 7.09 5.35
C THR A 48 -8.13 7.42 4.85
N GLY A 49 -9.06 6.47 4.89
CA GLY A 49 -10.39 6.76 4.38
C GLY A 49 -11.36 5.59 4.51
N ILE A 50 -12.58 5.86 4.08
CA ILE A 50 -13.66 4.88 4.02
C ILE A 50 -14.31 4.90 2.65
N ASN A 51 -14.77 3.72 2.22
CA ASN A 51 -15.55 3.58 1.01
C ASN A 51 -17.03 3.89 1.31
N LEU A 52 -17.66 4.65 0.44
CA LEU A 52 -19.08 4.94 0.47
C LEU A 52 -19.78 4.27 -0.71
N SER A 53 -21.12 4.17 -0.65
CA SER A 53 -21.92 3.73 -1.80
C SER A 53 -21.76 4.63 -3.03
N ALA A 54 -21.39 5.91 -2.82
CA ALA A 54 -21.15 6.88 -3.88
C ALA A 54 -19.76 6.73 -4.55
N GLY A 55 -18.81 6.03 -3.92
CA GLY A 55 -17.47 5.80 -4.47
C GLY A 55 -16.43 5.44 -3.41
N LYS A 56 -15.28 4.94 -3.89
CA LYS A 56 -14.11 4.61 -3.05
C LYS A 56 -13.41 5.90 -2.59
N ASN A 57 -12.92 5.91 -1.35
CA ASN A 57 -12.02 6.93 -0.79
C ASN A 57 -12.52 8.39 -0.84
N LEU A 58 -13.84 8.61 -0.91
CA LEU A 58 -14.42 9.95 -0.96
C LEU A 58 -14.39 10.67 0.41
N VAL A 59 -14.31 9.93 1.49
CA VAL A 59 -14.20 10.46 2.85
C VAL A 59 -12.95 9.91 3.48
N GLY A 60 -12.04 10.78 3.89
CA GLY A 60 -10.76 10.39 4.46
C GLY A 60 -10.02 11.57 5.09
N ALA A 61 -8.84 11.27 5.60
CA ALA A 61 -7.94 12.24 6.19
C ALA A 61 -6.48 11.84 5.94
N PHE A 62 -5.58 12.81 5.92
CA PHE A 62 -4.16 12.53 6.04
C PHE A 62 -3.82 12.37 7.52
N HIS A 63 -3.44 11.16 7.89
CA HIS A 63 -3.03 10.82 9.26
C HIS A 63 -1.97 9.73 9.20
N GLU A 64 -0.75 10.06 9.64
CA GLU A 64 0.38 9.14 9.55
C GLU A 64 0.37 8.17 10.74
N PRO A 65 0.58 6.86 10.52
CA PRO A 65 0.74 5.92 11.62
C PRO A 65 2.05 6.16 12.37
N LEU A 66 2.07 5.90 13.67
CA LEU A 66 3.31 5.85 14.46
C LEU A 66 4.24 4.74 13.98
N GLY A 67 3.69 3.69 13.39
CA GLY A 67 4.45 2.57 12.86
C GLY A 67 3.59 1.64 12.03
N VAL A 68 4.26 0.92 11.13
CA VAL A 68 3.68 -0.14 10.31
C VAL A 68 4.46 -1.41 10.60
N LEU A 69 3.78 -2.45 11.06
CA LEU A 69 4.39 -3.74 11.38
C LEU A 69 3.99 -4.76 10.30
N CYS A 70 4.90 -5.07 9.39
CA CYS A 70 4.71 -6.06 8.34
C CYS A 70 5.22 -7.43 8.81
N ASP A 71 4.32 -8.27 9.32
CA ASP A 71 4.62 -9.66 9.62
C ASP A 71 4.31 -10.52 8.40
N LEU A 72 5.35 -10.99 7.72
CA LEU A 72 5.20 -11.79 6.50
C LEU A 72 4.56 -13.17 6.77
N ALA A 73 4.58 -13.66 8.00
CA ALA A 73 3.88 -14.89 8.36
C ALA A 73 2.37 -14.79 8.12
N THR A 74 1.81 -13.60 8.16
CA THR A 74 0.39 -13.36 7.84
C THR A 74 0.03 -13.62 6.38
N LEU A 75 1.01 -13.71 5.49
CA LEU A 75 0.81 -13.94 4.06
C LEU A 75 0.67 -15.44 3.73
N THR A 76 0.99 -16.35 4.66
CA THR A 76 1.03 -17.80 4.40
C THR A 76 -0.29 -18.33 3.83
N ASP A 77 -1.42 -17.84 4.33
CA ASP A 77 -2.75 -18.27 3.91
C ASP A 77 -3.42 -17.25 2.94
N LEU A 78 -2.62 -16.31 2.39
CA LEU A 78 -3.17 -15.29 1.52
C LEU A 78 -3.64 -15.91 0.19
N PRO A 79 -4.90 -15.73 -0.22
CA PRO A 79 -5.40 -16.27 -1.48
C PRO A 79 -4.56 -15.80 -2.67
N ALA A 80 -4.34 -16.69 -3.66
CA ALA A 80 -3.51 -16.37 -4.83
C ALA A 80 -3.99 -15.13 -5.62
N ARG A 81 -5.28 -14.81 -5.57
CA ARG A 81 -5.83 -13.57 -6.14
C ARG A 81 -5.25 -12.34 -5.43
N GLU A 82 -5.20 -12.36 -4.11
CA GLU A 82 -4.69 -11.26 -3.29
C GLU A 82 -3.17 -11.11 -3.43
N VAL A 83 -2.45 -12.23 -3.59
CA VAL A 83 -1.00 -12.21 -3.92
C VAL A 83 -0.78 -11.47 -5.23
N ARG A 84 -1.51 -11.82 -6.30
CA ARG A 84 -1.41 -11.15 -7.61
C ARG A 84 -1.75 -9.67 -7.53
N SER A 85 -2.81 -9.32 -6.80
CA SER A 85 -3.22 -7.93 -6.61
C SER A 85 -2.12 -7.10 -5.94
N GLY A 86 -1.51 -7.62 -4.88
CA GLY A 86 -0.41 -6.94 -4.20
C GLY A 86 0.86 -6.86 -5.06
N MET A 87 1.18 -7.92 -5.81
CA MET A 87 2.33 -7.92 -6.70
C MET A 87 2.21 -6.92 -7.85
N ALA A 88 1.01 -6.54 -8.28
CA ALA A 88 0.82 -5.47 -9.25
C ALA A 88 1.38 -4.12 -8.74
N GLU A 89 1.20 -3.82 -7.46
CA GLU A 89 1.78 -2.63 -6.83
C GLU A 89 3.31 -2.70 -6.71
N VAL A 90 3.85 -3.89 -6.43
CA VAL A 90 5.30 -4.12 -6.42
C VAL A 90 5.89 -3.91 -7.82
N ILE A 91 5.25 -4.42 -8.86
CA ILE A 91 5.62 -4.20 -10.27
C ILE A 91 5.59 -2.70 -10.59
N LYS A 92 4.57 -1.98 -10.14
CA LYS A 92 4.50 -0.52 -10.30
C LYS A 92 5.72 0.18 -9.68
N CYS A 93 6.17 -0.24 -8.50
CA CYS A 93 7.40 0.29 -7.89
C CYS A 93 8.63 0.02 -8.74
N GLY A 94 8.67 -1.13 -9.44
CA GLY A 94 9.70 -1.45 -10.41
C GLY A 94 9.75 -0.46 -11.57
N PHE A 95 8.61 -0.08 -12.13
CA PHE A 95 8.54 0.92 -13.20
C PHE A 95 8.90 2.33 -12.74
N ILE A 96 8.59 2.68 -11.49
CA ILE A 96 8.79 4.03 -10.96
C ILE A 96 10.25 4.27 -10.58
N ALA A 97 10.89 3.34 -9.87
CA ALA A 97 12.15 3.64 -9.21
C ALA A 97 13.16 2.49 -9.10
N ASP A 98 12.74 1.22 -9.16
CA ASP A 98 13.64 0.07 -8.99
C ASP A 98 13.46 -0.97 -10.11
N PRO A 99 14.06 -0.75 -11.29
CA PRO A 99 13.92 -1.68 -12.42
C PRO A 99 14.37 -3.12 -12.13
N THR A 100 15.20 -3.32 -11.09
CA THR A 100 15.66 -4.67 -10.74
C THR A 100 14.53 -5.53 -10.18
N ILE A 101 13.48 -4.92 -9.61
CA ILE A 101 12.23 -5.62 -9.25
C ILE A 101 11.64 -6.34 -10.47
N LEU A 102 11.58 -5.65 -11.62
CA LEU A 102 11.01 -6.23 -12.85
C LEU A 102 11.85 -7.40 -13.35
N THR A 103 13.18 -7.23 -13.32
CA THR A 103 14.12 -8.29 -13.72
C THR A 103 13.96 -9.55 -12.85
N ASP A 104 13.86 -9.37 -11.53
CA ASP A 104 13.71 -10.49 -10.59
C ASP A 104 12.39 -11.24 -10.82
N ILE A 105 11.31 -10.49 -11.08
CA ILE A 105 9.99 -11.08 -11.38
C ILE A 105 10.01 -11.84 -12.70
N GLU A 106 10.58 -11.26 -13.76
CA GLU A 106 10.66 -11.89 -15.09
C GLU A 106 11.48 -13.18 -15.07
N GLN A 107 12.55 -13.21 -14.27
CA GLN A 107 13.42 -14.39 -14.15
C GLN A 107 12.81 -15.48 -13.25
N ASN A 108 11.86 -15.14 -12.38
CA ASN A 108 11.32 -16.05 -11.37
C ASN A 108 9.78 -16.07 -11.32
N PRO A 109 9.06 -16.23 -12.43
CA PRO A 109 7.60 -16.04 -12.49
C PRO A 109 6.82 -17.03 -11.59
N GLY A 110 7.37 -18.20 -11.30
CA GLY A 110 6.75 -19.18 -10.40
C GLY A 110 6.90 -18.83 -8.92
N ARG A 111 8.04 -18.23 -8.55
CA ARG A 111 8.36 -17.91 -7.15
C ARG A 111 7.58 -16.69 -6.62
N VAL A 112 7.31 -15.72 -7.48
CA VAL A 112 6.64 -14.48 -7.08
C VAL A 112 5.16 -14.64 -6.72
N LEU A 113 4.60 -15.81 -6.94
CA LEU A 113 3.22 -16.15 -6.58
C LEU A 113 3.13 -16.99 -5.30
N ASP A 114 4.26 -17.40 -4.74
CA ASP A 114 4.33 -18.08 -3.45
C ASP A 114 4.62 -17.05 -2.35
N PRO A 115 3.63 -16.71 -1.51
CA PRO A 115 3.80 -15.67 -0.50
C PRO A 115 4.76 -16.06 0.63
N THR A 116 5.24 -17.31 0.66
CA THR A 116 6.22 -17.80 1.63
C THR A 116 7.66 -17.81 1.10
N ASP A 117 7.84 -17.49 -0.19
CA ASP A 117 9.17 -17.43 -0.82
C ASP A 117 9.96 -16.18 -0.37
N ASP A 118 11.23 -16.37 -0.05
CA ASP A 118 12.14 -15.27 0.34
C ASP A 118 12.21 -14.15 -0.72
N LEU A 119 12.03 -14.49 -2.00
CA LEU A 119 11.98 -13.50 -3.06
C LEU A 119 10.79 -12.57 -2.89
N VAL A 120 9.62 -13.09 -2.50
CA VAL A 120 8.44 -12.24 -2.24
C VAL A 120 8.69 -11.33 -1.06
N ALA A 121 9.35 -11.83 0.00
CA ALA A 121 9.75 -11.02 1.14
C ALA A 121 10.66 -9.85 0.73
N ASP A 122 11.67 -10.10 -0.10
CA ASP A 122 12.57 -9.06 -0.64
C ASP A 122 11.81 -8.05 -1.50
N LEU A 123 11.00 -8.53 -2.42
CA LEU A 123 10.21 -7.68 -3.33
C LEU A 123 9.23 -6.77 -2.57
N VAL A 124 8.57 -7.29 -1.53
CA VAL A 124 7.69 -6.51 -0.65
C VAL A 124 8.49 -5.43 0.08
N ALA A 125 9.64 -5.77 0.65
CA ALA A 125 10.49 -4.80 1.36
C ALA A 125 10.96 -3.67 0.43
N ARG A 126 11.33 -4.00 -0.80
CA ARG A 126 11.75 -3.01 -1.81
C ARG A 126 10.57 -2.14 -2.28
N GLY A 127 9.39 -2.74 -2.47
CA GLY A 127 8.17 -1.98 -2.77
C GLY A 127 7.83 -0.97 -1.68
N ILE A 128 7.90 -1.38 -0.41
CA ILE A 128 7.72 -0.49 0.75
C ILE A 128 8.75 0.64 0.73
N ALA A 129 10.02 0.34 0.47
CA ALA A 129 11.08 1.33 0.45
C ALA A 129 10.88 2.38 -0.66
N VAL A 130 10.49 1.97 -1.87
CA VAL A 130 10.17 2.88 -2.98
C VAL A 130 9.01 3.79 -2.57
N LYS A 131 7.92 3.22 -2.06
CA LYS A 131 6.74 4.02 -1.68
C LYS A 131 7.06 4.98 -0.55
N ALA A 132 7.71 4.52 0.52
CA ALA A 132 8.07 5.35 1.66
C ALA A 132 8.95 6.53 1.24
N LYS A 133 9.94 6.30 0.37
CA LYS A 133 10.79 7.36 -0.17
C LYS A 133 10.00 8.38 -0.99
N THR A 134 9.08 7.92 -1.85
CA THR A 134 8.25 8.80 -2.69
C THR A 134 7.31 9.64 -1.84
N VAL A 135 6.66 9.04 -0.84
CA VAL A 135 5.74 9.74 0.07
C VAL A 135 6.48 10.76 0.94
N ALA A 136 7.68 10.43 1.44
CA ALA A 136 8.46 11.36 2.26
C ALA A 136 8.84 12.65 1.52
N GLN A 137 8.88 12.63 0.19
CA GLN A 137 9.19 13.80 -0.64
C GLN A 137 7.96 14.67 -0.91
N ASP A 138 6.76 14.12 -0.89
CA ASP A 138 5.50 14.85 -1.17
C ASP A 138 4.31 14.20 -0.45
N LEU A 139 4.21 14.41 0.86
CA LEU A 139 3.19 13.78 1.72
C LEU A 139 1.75 14.13 1.29
N HIS A 140 1.53 15.35 0.82
CA HIS A 140 0.20 15.87 0.47
C HIS A 140 -0.11 15.88 -1.04
N GLU A 141 0.72 15.27 -1.88
CA GLU A 141 0.55 15.26 -3.34
C GLU A 141 0.46 16.68 -3.95
N THR A 142 1.31 17.59 -3.49
CA THR A 142 1.31 18.97 -3.95
C THR A 142 2.12 19.19 -5.23
N GLY A 143 2.89 18.18 -5.67
CA GLY A 143 3.77 18.28 -6.85
C GLY A 143 4.95 19.24 -6.67
N ALA A 144 5.24 19.67 -5.45
CA ALA A 144 6.25 20.69 -5.16
C ALA A 144 7.71 20.18 -5.22
N GLY A 145 7.93 18.89 -5.43
CA GLY A 145 9.28 18.31 -5.51
C GLY A 145 9.73 18.16 -6.96
N GLY A 146 10.83 18.75 -7.36
CA GLY A 146 11.41 18.67 -8.71
C GLY A 146 11.98 17.29 -9.13
N SER A 147 11.56 16.21 -8.49
CA SER A 147 11.80 14.79 -8.79
C SER A 147 10.49 14.11 -9.11
N ILE A 148 10.52 12.83 -9.45
CA ILE A 148 9.30 12.00 -9.61
C ILE A 148 8.43 12.15 -8.37
N GLY A 149 7.33 12.90 -8.47
CA GLY A 149 6.43 13.22 -7.37
C GLY A 149 5.53 12.03 -7.00
N ARG A 150 4.70 12.23 -5.95
CA ARG A 150 3.76 11.19 -5.48
C ARG A 150 2.73 10.79 -6.55
N GLU A 151 2.46 11.66 -7.53
CA GLU A 151 1.60 11.36 -8.69
C GLU A 151 2.10 10.16 -9.51
N ALA A 152 3.40 9.84 -9.49
CA ALA A 152 3.94 8.66 -10.17
C ALA A 152 3.38 7.35 -9.58
N LEU A 153 2.98 7.36 -8.31
CA LEU A 153 2.30 6.21 -7.68
C LEU A 153 0.93 5.92 -8.30
N ASN A 154 0.38 6.84 -9.08
CA ASN A 154 -0.86 6.67 -9.83
C ASN A 154 -0.63 6.07 -11.24
N TYR A 155 0.59 5.63 -11.55
CA TYR A 155 0.89 4.98 -12.82
C TYR A 155 -0.04 3.78 -13.06
N GLY A 156 -0.71 3.77 -14.21
CA GLY A 156 -1.67 2.73 -14.57
C GLY A 156 -3.09 2.90 -13.99
N HIS A 157 -3.33 3.76 -13.00
CA HIS A 157 -4.64 3.89 -12.36
C HIS A 157 -5.76 4.31 -13.31
N THR A 158 -5.50 5.19 -14.27
CA THR A 158 -6.53 5.67 -15.22
C THR A 158 -7.14 4.52 -16.02
N LEU A 159 -6.29 3.61 -16.52
CA LEU A 159 -6.75 2.43 -17.25
C LEU A 159 -7.34 1.38 -16.31
N GLY A 160 -6.70 1.11 -15.18
CA GLY A 160 -7.13 0.16 -14.17
C GLY A 160 -8.54 0.47 -13.66
N HIS A 161 -8.80 1.70 -13.25
CA HIS A 161 -10.13 2.13 -12.78
C HIS A 161 -11.20 2.09 -13.89
N ALA A 162 -10.82 2.27 -15.17
CA ALA A 162 -11.76 2.13 -16.28
C ALA A 162 -12.19 0.66 -16.44
N ILE A 163 -11.27 -0.29 -16.31
CA ILE A 163 -11.55 -1.73 -16.38
C ILE A 163 -12.42 -2.16 -15.19
N GLU A 164 -12.07 -1.77 -13.96
CA GLU A 164 -12.83 -2.11 -12.74
C GLU A 164 -14.31 -1.68 -12.79
N ARG A 165 -14.65 -0.64 -13.56
CA ARG A 165 -16.04 -0.16 -13.70
C ARG A 165 -16.87 -1.00 -14.66
N HIS A 166 -16.25 -1.86 -15.45
CA HIS A 166 -16.91 -2.68 -16.46
C HIS A 166 -17.02 -4.15 -16.05
N GLU A 167 -16.42 -4.55 -14.94
CA GLU A 167 -16.60 -5.87 -14.31
C GLU A 167 -17.69 -5.84 -13.23
#